data_d0856467c4c72d8fca548c238a4f57d5
#
_entry.id   d0856467c4c72d8fca548c238a4f57d5
#
_cell.length_a   1.000
_cell.length_b   1.000
_cell.length_c   1.000
_cell.angle_alpha   90.00
_cell.angle_beta   90.00
_cell.angle_gamma   90.00
#
_symmetry.space_group_name_H-M   'P 1'
#
loop_
_entity.id
_entity.type
_entity.pdbx_description
1 polymer ?
#
loop_
_entity_poly.entity_id
_entity_poly.type
_entity_poly.pdbx_seq_one_letter_code
_entity_poly.pdbx_strand_id
1 'polypeptide(L)'
;MRARLTFSLWAASLAISSLSIADELARQEQIKAFGAAGFNGTSSACEIEETGNYTPVTMELVKDLNGDGRQDALITEGSASCYGLAGTGFYLVSRQPDGQWKLMASESGSAEFLASKGRDGWPDIQVVGPGSCFPVLRYDGERYRVHHRMGDTCHE
;
A
#
# COMPACT_ATOMS: atom_id res chain seq x y z
N MET A 1 -13.19 -68.07 29.69
CA MET A 1 -12.30 -66.96 29.35
C MET A 1 -12.86 -66.21 28.16
N ARG A 2 -13.41 -64.98 28.37
CA ARG A 2 -13.94 -64.16 27.30
C ARG A 2 -13.01 -62.95 27.15
N ALA A 3 -12.30 -62.87 26.03
CA ALA A 3 -11.48 -61.75 25.64
C ALA A 3 -12.37 -60.60 25.17
N ARG A 4 -12.27 -59.43 25.78
CA ARG A 4 -12.87 -58.17 25.31
C ARG A 4 -11.84 -57.44 24.45
N LEU A 5 -12.13 -57.32 23.14
CA LEU A 5 -11.43 -56.41 22.25
C LEU A 5 -11.96 -54.99 22.46
N THR A 6 -11.13 -54.10 22.94
CA THR A 6 -11.40 -52.68 22.99
C THR A 6 -10.91 -52.06 21.69
N PHE A 7 -11.83 -51.59 20.84
CA PHE A 7 -11.54 -50.76 19.68
C PHE A 7 -11.33 -49.33 20.15
N SER A 8 -10.10 -48.85 20.08
CA SER A 8 -9.77 -47.42 20.25
C SER A 8 -10.02 -46.72 18.90
N LEU A 9 -11.08 -45.93 18.84
CA LEU A 9 -11.30 -44.97 17.75
C LEU A 9 -10.35 -43.80 17.94
N TRP A 10 -9.35 -43.70 17.08
CA TRP A 10 -8.56 -42.50 16.90
C TRP A 10 -9.36 -41.48 16.09
N ALA A 11 -9.88 -40.49 16.76
CA ALA A 11 -10.44 -39.30 16.10
C ALA A 11 -9.25 -38.45 15.58
N ALA A 12 -8.94 -38.62 14.29
CA ALA A 12 -8.04 -37.74 13.61
C ALA A 12 -8.74 -36.37 13.47
N SER A 13 -8.37 -35.41 14.31
CA SER A 13 -8.80 -34.02 14.18
C SER A 13 -8.25 -33.43 12.88
N LEU A 14 -9.13 -33.23 11.93
CA LEU A 14 -8.88 -32.40 10.74
C LEU A 14 -8.85 -30.92 11.14
N ALA A 15 -7.74 -30.47 11.69
CA ALA A 15 -7.41 -29.05 11.83
C ALA A 15 -6.82 -28.55 10.49
N ILE A 16 -7.64 -28.54 9.45
CA ILE A 16 -7.24 -28.07 8.13
C ILE A 16 -8.10 -26.86 7.80
N SER A 17 -7.47 -25.76 7.45
CA SER A 17 -7.93 -24.70 6.52
C SER A 17 -8.35 -23.34 7.05
N SER A 18 -8.29 -22.99 8.31
CA SER A 18 -8.57 -21.59 8.68
C SER A 18 -7.44 -20.61 8.29
N LEU A 19 -6.19 -21.05 8.36
CA LEU A 19 -5.04 -20.26 7.91
C LEU A 19 -5.04 -20.05 6.39
N SER A 20 -5.36 -21.07 5.59
CA SER A 20 -5.35 -20.96 4.12
C SER A 20 -6.44 -20.03 3.58
N ILE A 21 -7.60 -19.97 4.21
CA ILE A 21 -8.69 -19.06 3.81
C ILE A 21 -8.34 -17.61 4.17
N ALA A 22 -7.76 -17.39 5.35
CA ALA A 22 -7.33 -16.03 5.77
C ALA A 22 -6.22 -15.50 4.87
N ASP A 23 -5.24 -16.34 4.50
CA ASP A 23 -4.15 -15.95 3.59
C ASP A 23 -4.67 -15.65 2.18
N GLU A 24 -5.63 -16.42 1.68
CA GLU A 24 -6.24 -16.16 0.37
C GLU A 24 -7.06 -14.87 0.36
N LEU A 25 -7.85 -14.60 1.41
CA LEU A 25 -8.60 -13.35 1.55
C LEU A 25 -7.65 -12.14 1.66
N ALA A 26 -6.55 -12.26 2.42
CA ALA A 26 -5.55 -11.22 2.50
C ALA A 26 -4.88 -10.95 1.14
N ARG A 27 -4.56 -11.99 0.38
CA ARG A 27 -4.01 -11.89 -0.97
C ARG A 27 -4.99 -11.22 -1.94
N GLN A 28 -6.27 -11.55 -1.89
CA GLN A 28 -7.30 -10.95 -2.72
C GLN A 28 -7.45 -9.44 -2.42
N GLU A 29 -7.38 -9.02 -1.17
CA GLU A 29 -7.41 -7.60 -0.80
C GLU A 29 -6.15 -6.86 -1.30
N GLN A 30 -4.97 -7.48 -1.23
CA GLN A 30 -3.75 -6.91 -1.82
C GLN A 30 -3.88 -6.70 -3.34
N ILE A 31 -4.38 -7.69 -4.07
CA ILE A 31 -4.61 -7.59 -5.52
C ILE A 31 -5.55 -6.43 -5.85
N LYS A 32 -6.62 -6.24 -5.07
CA LYS A 32 -7.54 -5.11 -5.25
C LYS A 32 -6.86 -3.77 -4.98
N ALA A 33 -6.04 -3.68 -3.93
CA ALA A 33 -5.27 -2.48 -3.60
C ALA A 33 -4.27 -2.14 -4.71
N PHE A 34 -3.52 -3.12 -5.23
CA PHE A 34 -2.64 -2.94 -6.39
C PHE A 34 -3.43 -2.51 -7.63
N GLY A 35 -4.59 -3.12 -7.90
CA GLY A 35 -5.47 -2.74 -9.00
C GLY A 35 -5.95 -1.28 -8.90
N ALA A 36 -6.27 -0.80 -7.70
CA ALA A 36 -6.64 0.60 -7.45
C ALA A 36 -5.48 1.58 -7.71
N ALA A 37 -4.24 1.14 -7.49
CA ALA A 37 -3.04 1.90 -7.81
C ALA A 37 -2.68 1.86 -9.32
N GLY A 38 -3.39 1.04 -10.12
CA GLY A 38 -3.18 0.92 -11.56
C GLY A 38 -2.30 -0.27 -11.97
N PHE A 39 -1.93 -1.15 -11.05
CA PHE A 39 -1.13 -2.33 -11.33
C PHE A 39 -1.99 -3.53 -11.74
N ASN A 40 -1.47 -4.40 -12.59
CA ASN A 40 -2.09 -5.69 -12.91
C ASN A 40 -1.47 -6.79 -12.03
N GLY A 41 -2.07 -7.00 -10.85
CA GLY A 41 -1.43 -7.81 -9.81
C GLY A 41 -0.22 -7.09 -9.26
N THR A 42 0.96 -7.70 -9.36
CA THR A 42 2.26 -7.10 -9.00
C THR A 42 3.06 -6.65 -10.22
N SER A 43 2.49 -6.74 -11.43
CA SER A 43 3.16 -6.34 -12.67
C SER A 43 2.90 -4.89 -13.01
N SER A 44 3.93 -4.21 -13.47
CA SER A 44 3.92 -2.80 -13.86
C SER A 44 4.40 -2.63 -15.30
N ALA A 45 3.94 -1.58 -15.97
CA ALA A 45 4.50 -1.17 -17.25
C ALA A 45 5.98 -0.76 -17.10
N CYS A 46 6.37 -0.24 -15.94
CA CYS A 46 7.74 0.16 -15.63
C CYS A 46 8.72 -1.02 -15.60
N GLU A 47 8.26 -2.22 -15.22
CA GLU A 47 9.06 -3.45 -15.23
C GLU A 47 9.50 -3.81 -16.65
N ILE A 48 8.65 -3.60 -17.63
CA ILE A 48 8.90 -3.97 -19.04
C ILE A 48 9.89 -3.01 -19.69
N GLU A 49 9.89 -1.75 -19.28
CA GLU A 49 10.72 -0.70 -19.84
C GLU A 49 12.11 -0.61 -19.20
N GLU A 50 12.32 -1.25 -18.05
CA GLU A 50 13.56 -1.18 -17.29
C GLU A 50 14.52 -2.31 -17.63
N THR A 51 15.74 -1.97 -18.03
CA THR A 51 16.78 -2.95 -18.42
C THR A 51 17.82 -3.21 -17.33
N GLY A 52 17.53 -2.96 -16.05
CA GLY A 52 18.53 -3.27 -15.04
C GLY A 52 18.24 -3.02 -13.58
N ASN A 53 17.59 -1.93 -13.19
CA ASN A 53 17.42 -1.55 -11.79
C ASN A 53 15.94 -1.37 -11.41
N TYR A 54 15.12 -2.33 -11.79
CA TYR A 54 13.73 -2.34 -11.39
C TYR A 54 13.56 -2.91 -9.97
N THR A 55 12.87 -2.17 -9.12
CA THR A 55 12.39 -2.67 -7.83
C THR A 55 10.91 -2.98 -7.96
N PRO A 56 10.51 -4.25 -7.75
CA PRO A 56 9.12 -4.68 -7.90
C PRO A 56 8.16 -3.91 -7.01
N VAL A 57 6.91 -3.83 -7.47
CA VAL A 57 5.80 -3.26 -6.71
C VAL A 57 5.67 -3.94 -5.35
N THR A 58 5.72 -3.17 -4.28
CA THR A 58 5.67 -3.64 -2.90
C THR A 58 4.65 -2.85 -2.09
N MET A 59 3.97 -3.53 -1.17
CA MET A 59 3.10 -2.86 -0.18
C MET A 59 3.90 -2.65 1.09
N GLU A 60 4.34 -1.41 1.36
CA GLU A 60 5.23 -1.10 2.48
C GLU A 60 4.50 -0.83 3.78
N LEU A 61 3.27 -0.34 3.69
CA LEU A 61 2.48 0.02 4.86
C LEU A 61 1.03 -0.38 4.65
N VAL A 62 0.42 -0.97 5.68
CA VAL A 62 -1.03 -1.20 5.77
C VAL A 62 -1.48 -0.77 7.16
N LYS A 63 -2.24 0.32 7.24
CA LYS A 63 -2.87 0.78 8.49
C LYS A 63 -3.97 1.80 8.20
N ASP A 64 -4.78 2.11 9.21
CA ASP A 64 -5.71 3.23 9.19
C ASP A 64 -4.93 4.55 9.43
N LEU A 65 -4.78 5.36 8.40
CA LEU A 65 -4.01 6.60 8.42
C LEU A 65 -4.83 7.81 8.88
N ASN A 66 -6.13 7.81 8.58
CA ASN A 66 -7.02 8.93 8.86
C ASN A 66 -7.91 8.73 10.09
N GLY A 67 -7.95 7.52 10.67
CA GLY A 67 -8.73 7.20 11.87
C GLY A 67 -10.18 6.83 11.59
N ASP A 68 -10.52 6.40 10.37
CA ASP A 68 -11.88 6.06 9.97
C ASP A 68 -12.25 4.58 10.19
N GLY A 69 -11.33 3.79 10.72
CA GLY A 69 -11.49 2.36 11.01
C GLY A 69 -11.30 1.44 9.80
N ARG A 70 -10.90 1.97 8.64
CA ARG A 70 -10.59 1.18 7.44
C ARG A 70 -9.10 1.17 7.15
N GLN A 71 -8.67 0.20 6.37
CA GLN A 71 -7.27 0.07 5.99
C GLN A 71 -6.92 1.00 4.83
N ASP A 72 -5.75 1.62 4.94
CA ASP A 72 -5.06 2.31 3.88
C ASP A 72 -3.75 1.58 3.60
N ALA A 73 -3.23 1.68 2.38
CA ALA A 73 -1.98 1.06 2.01
C ALA A 73 -1.09 2.02 1.23
N LEU A 74 0.20 2.00 1.56
CA LEU A 74 1.25 2.64 0.78
C LEU A 74 1.92 1.57 -0.08
N ILE A 75 1.89 1.78 -1.38
CA ILE A 75 2.50 0.92 -2.40
C ILE A 75 3.64 1.69 -3.02
N THR A 76 4.77 1.03 -3.25
CA THR A 76 5.96 1.63 -3.88
C THR A 76 6.47 0.77 -5.02
N GLU A 77 7.18 1.40 -5.93
CA GLU A 77 7.85 0.78 -7.06
C GLU A 77 9.11 1.57 -7.40
N GLY A 78 10.17 0.89 -7.80
CA GLY A 78 11.43 1.52 -8.20
C GLY A 78 11.71 1.33 -9.68
N SER A 79 11.88 2.45 -10.43
CA SER A 79 12.25 2.46 -11.83
C SER A 79 12.77 3.85 -12.22
N ALA A 80 13.99 3.93 -12.74
CA ALA A 80 14.51 5.19 -13.23
C ALA A 80 13.82 5.63 -14.54
N SER A 81 13.36 4.67 -15.35
CA SER A 81 12.62 4.96 -16.59
C SER A 81 11.27 5.63 -16.32
N CYS A 82 10.56 5.22 -15.25
CA CYS A 82 9.24 5.76 -14.91
C CYS A 82 9.32 6.98 -13.99
N TYR A 83 10.27 7.01 -13.04
CA TYR A 83 10.32 8.01 -11.97
C TYR A 83 11.53 8.95 -12.09
N GLY A 84 12.30 8.82 -13.19
CA GLY A 84 13.45 9.68 -13.48
C GLY A 84 14.47 9.66 -12.32
N LEU A 85 14.96 10.87 -11.95
CA LEU A 85 15.97 11.01 -10.89
C LEU A 85 15.48 10.60 -9.49
N ALA A 86 14.18 10.53 -9.26
CA ALA A 86 13.64 10.04 -8.00
C ALA A 86 13.86 8.53 -7.84
N GLY A 87 13.95 7.79 -8.95
CA GLY A 87 14.20 6.35 -8.97
C GLY A 87 13.09 5.50 -8.37
N THR A 88 12.07 6.12 -7.76
CA THR A 88 10.94 5.45 -7.11
C THR A 88 9.67 6.28 -7.25
N GLY A 89 8.53 5.61 -7.17
CA GLY A 89 7.22 6.22 -7.06
C GLY A 89 6.42 5.58 -5.92
N PHE A 90 5.45 6.32 -5.39
CA PHE A 90 4.52 5.81 -4.40
C PHE A 90 3.06 5.99 -4.83
N TYR A 91 2.21 5.14 -4.27
CA TYR A 91 0.77 5.14 -4.47
C TYR A 91 0.10 4.92 -3.11
N LEU A 92 -0.66 5.90 -2.66
CA LEU A 92 -1.50 5.77 -1.48
C LEU A 92 -2.89 5.34 -1.93
N VAL A 93 -3.35 4.19 -1.45
CA VAL A 93 -4.71 3.69 -1.70
C VAL A 93 -5.46 3.53 -0.38
N SER A 94 -6.78 3.74 -0.40
CA SER A 94 -7.65 3.67 0.78
C SER A 94 -8.86 2.79 0.51
N ARG A 95 -9.20 1.97 1.50
CA ARG A 95 -10.41 1.16 1.47
C ARG A 95 -11.63 2.02 1.77
N GLN A 96 -12.59 2.07 0.84
CA GLN A 96 -13.79 2.87 0.94
C GLN A 96 -14.90 2.16 1.73
N PRO A 97 -15.98 2.86 2.15
CA PRO A 97 -17.10 2.28 2.87
C PRO A 97 -17.81 1.13 2.14
N ASP A 98 -17.77 1.12 0.81
CA ASP A 98 -18.32 0.06 -0.04
C ASP A 98 -17.39 -1.16 -0.19
N GLY A 99 -16.21 -1.12 0.47
CA GLY A 99 -15.19 -2.16 0.40
C GLY A 99 -14.30 -2.11 -0.83
N GLN A 100 -14.48 -1.14 -1.73
CA GLN A 100 -13.57 -0.92 -2.85
C GLN A 100 -12.32 -0.17 -2.40
N TRP A 101 -11.22 -0.33 -3.14
CA TRP A 101 -10.02 0.47 -2.96
C TRP A 101 -10.02 1.65 -3.91
N LYS A 102 -9.55 2.81 -3.44
CA LYS A 102 -9.45 4.07 -4.20
C LYS A 102 -8.04 4.61 -4.13
N LEU A 103 -7.48 5.02 -5.26
CA LEU A 103 -6.23 5.78 -5.31
C LEU A 103 -6.46 7.17 -4.73
N MET A 104 -5.67 7.52 -3.72
CA MET A 104 -5.73 8.81 -3.01
C MET A 104 -4.65 9.78 -3.45
N ALA A 105 -3.43 9.26 -3.67
CA ALA A 105 -2.27 10.02 -4.16
C ALA A 105 -1.31 9.10 -4.90
N SER A 106 -0.61 9.63 -5.91
CA SER A 106 0.54 9.00 -6.55
C SER A 106 1.52 10.07 -7.01
N GLU A 107 2.82 9.89 -6.69
CA GLU A 107 3.88 10.82 -7.05
C GLU A 107 5.19 10.09 -7.30
N SER A 108 6.09 10.73 -8.04
CA SER A 108 7.50 10.31 -8.14
C SER A 108 8.26 10.77 -6.91
N GLY A 109 8.91 9.85 -6.21
CA GLY A 109 9.58 10.06 -4.94
C GLY A 109 9.09 9.13 -3.86
N SER A 110 9.52 9.37 -2.62
CA SER A 110 9.07 8.64 -1.43
C SER A 110 8.05 9.47 -0.64
N ALA A 111 7.10 8.80 -0.01
CA ALA A 111 6.10 9.45 0.83
C ALA A 111 6.57 9.50 2.29
N GLU A 112 6.59 10.69 2.89
CA GLU A 112 6.78 10.90 4.32
C GLU A 112 5.50 11.49 4.92
N PHE A 113 4.86 10.74 5.83
CA PHE A 113 3.62 11.18 6.49
C PHE A 113 3.94 12.13 7.62
N LEU A 114 3.40 13.35 7.56
CA LEU A 114 3.60 14.39 8.55
C LEU A 114 2.57 14.31 9.67
N ALA A 115 2.88 14.93 10.82
CA ALA A 115 1.95 15.05 11.94
C ALA A 115 0.77 16.01 11.64
N SER A 116 0.97 16.95 10.73
CA SER A 116 -0.09 17.85 10.25
C SER A 116 -1.11 17.09 9.40
N LYS A 117 -2.36 17.58 9.40
CA LYS A 117 -3.48 16.87 8.78
C LYS A 117 -4.30 17.81 7.90
N GLY A 118 -4.78 17.25 6.81
CA GLY A 118 -5.82 17.81 5.96
C GLY A 118 -7.23 17.45 6.45
N ARG A 119 -8.20 17.48 5.53
CA ARG A 119 -9.58 17.08 5.82
C ARG A 119 -9.68 15.62 6.19
N ASP A 120 -10.72 15.28 6.93
CA ASP A 120 -11.11 13.93 7.33
C ASP A 120 -10.00 13.15 8.05
N GLY A 121 -9.08 13.88 8.73
CA GLY A 121 -8.00 13.28 9.50
C GLY A 121 -6.81 12.77 8.69
N TRP A 122 -6.81 12.94 7.37
CA TRP A 122 -5.72 12.51 6.50
C TRP A 122 -4.42 13.24 6.80
N PRO A 123 -3.28 12.53 7.02
CA PRO A 123 -1.99 13.15 7.23
C PRO A 123 -1.53 13.89 5.96
N ASP A 124 -0.81 14.99 6.13
CA ASP A 124 -0.09 15.59 5.02
C ASP A 124 1.04 14.66 4.58
N ILE A 125 1.40 14.72 3.31
CA ILE A 125 2.45 13.88 2.71
C ILE A 125 3.54 14.79 2.16
N GLN A 126 4.75 14.70 2.70
CA GLN A 126 5.93 15.27 2.05
C GLN A 126 6.42 14.29 0.99
N VAL A 127 6.56 14.76 -0.25
CA VAL A 127 7.11 13.97 -1.35
C VAL A 127 8.62 14.18 -1.39
N VAL A 128 9.38 13.20 -0.92
CA VAL A 128 10.83 13.27 -0.84
C VAL A 128 11.46 12.71 -2.11
N GLY A 129 12.41 13.45 -2.69
CA GLY A 129 13.08 13.07 -3.92
C GLY A 129 14.39 13.83 -4.09
N PRO A 130 14.94 13.91 -5.32
CA PRO A 130 16.13 14.69 -5.59
C PRO A 130 15.90 16.18 -5.35
N GLY A 131 16.91 16.86 -4.79
CA GLY A 131 16.84 18.28 -4.48
C GLY A 131 16.62 18.55 -3.01
N SER A 132 16.22 19.77 -2.67
CA SER A 132 16.13 20.25 -1.29
C SER A 132 14.90 21.12 -1.01
N CYS A 133 13.91 21.08 -1.90
CA CYS A 133 12.62 21.76 -1.74
C CYS A 133 11.49 20.82 -2.19
N PHE A 134 10.81 20.22 -1.25
CA PHE A 134 9.88 19.13 -1.45
C PHE A 134 8.42 19.58 -1.35
N PRO A 135 7.53 19.16 -2.25
CA PRO A 135 6.11 19.45 -2.12
C PRO A 135 5.52 18.70 -0.94
N VAL A 136 4.65 19.39 -0.22
CA VAL A 136 3.77 18.82 0.81
C VAL A 136 2.36 18.77 0.24
N LEU A 137 1.82 17.56 0.16
CA LEU A 137 0.46 17.31 -0.30
C LEU A 137 -0.48 17.32 0.89
N ARG A 138 -1.66 17.93 0.73
CA ARG A 138 -2.76 17.93 1.70
C ARG A 138 -4.05 17.44 1.06
N TYR A 139 -4.78 16.61 1.78
CA TYR A 139 -6.09 16.16 1.35
C TYR A 139 -7.14 17.26 1.53
N ASP A 140 -7.84 17.61 0.45
CA ASP A 140 -8.82 18.70 0.40
C ASP A 140 -10.28 18.25 0.63
N GLY A 141 -10.50 16.94 0.82
CA GLY A 141 -11.80 16.29 0.92
C GLY A 141 -12.18 15.47 -0.31
N GLU A 142 -11.44 15.63 -1.41
CA GLU A 142 -11.63 14.89 -2.67
C GLU A 142 -10.37 14.17 -3.10
N ARG A 143 -9.21 14.86 -3.01
CA ARG A 143 -7.89 14.37 -3.43
C ARG A 143 -6.76 15.09 -2.71
N TYR A 144 -5.57 14.52 -2.78
CA TYR A 144 -4.35 15.21 -2.37
C TYR A 144 -3.93 16.25 -3.41
N ARG A 145 -3.52 17.46 -2.92
CA ARG A 145 -3.00 18.56 -3.74
C ARG A 145 -1.77 19.18 -3.06
N VAL A 146 -0.89 19.77 -3.84
CA VAL A 146 0.22 20.56 -3.30
C VAL A 146 -0.36 21.68 -2.45
N HIS A 147 0.03 21.71 -1.18
CA HIS A 147 -0.38 22.71 -0.19
C HIS A 147 0.71 23.77 0.02
N HIS A 148 1.94 23.33 0.19
CA HIS A 148 3.13 24.16 0.28
C HIS A 148 4.38 23.32 -0.07
N ARG A 149 5.56 23.92 0.08
CA ARG A 149 6.83 23.22 -0.06
C ARG A 149 7.64 23.34 1.22
N MET A 150 8.48 22.32 1.52
CA MET A 150 9.37 22.26 2.67
C MET A 150 10.80 21.94 2.21
N GLY A 151 11.78 22.55 2.87
CA GLY A 151 13.21 22.32 2.64
C GLY A 151 14.03 23.59 2.67
N ASP A 152 15.35 23.44 2.73
CA ASP A 152 16.28 24.54 2.96
C ASP A 152 16.37 25.54 1.81
N THR A 153 15.99 25.13 0.60
CA THR A 153 16.07 25.96 -0.62
C THR A 153 14.72 26.35 -1.20
N CYS A 154 13.63 26.15 -0.42
CA CYS A 154 12.33 26.63 -0.86
C CYS A 154 12.29 28.16 -0.79
N HIS A 155 12.23 28.81 -1.95
CA HIS A 155 11.95 30.24 -2.06
C HIS A 155 10.44 30.40 -2.30
N GLU A 156 9.79 31.24 -1.51
CA GLU A 156 8.41 31.65 -1.73
C GLU A 156 8.28 32.60 -2.93
#